data_64d723ef9a7e44a683e46510b9af6011
#
_entry.id   64d723ef9a7e44a683e46510b9af6011
#
_cell.length_a   1.000
_cell.length_b   1.000
_cell.length_c   1.000
_cell.angle_alpha   90.00
_cell.angle_beta   90.00
_cell.angle_gamma   90.00
#
_symmetry.space_group_name_H-M   'P 1'
#
loop_
_entity.id
_entity.type
_entity.pdbx_description
1 polymer ?
#
loop_
_entity_poly.entity_id
_entity_poly.type
_entity_poly.pdbx_seq_one_letter_code
_entity_poly.pdbx_strand_id
1 'polypeptide(L)'
;MKVFDSIPDKCPETPLLDRVNSPSDLKQLKENQLEEFCDELREFLLFTVGQTGGHFGAGLGVVELTVALHYVFDSPKDKIVWDVGHQTYPHKIITGRKSLMSSMRQKDGLHPFPSREESIFDTFGAVSYTHLRAHET
;
A
#
# COMPACT_ATOMS: atom_id res chain seq x y z
N MET A 1 -3.82 -15.99 10.62
CA MET A 1 -3.90 -15.37 9.27
C MET A 1 -5.04 -16.00 8.48
N LYS A 2 -5.89 -15.16 7.91
CA LYS A 2 -6.99 -15.62 7.08
C LYS A 2 -6.49 -16.03 5.70
N VAL A 3 -7.00 -17.14 5.17
CA VAL A 3 -6.64 -17.64 3.85
C VAL A 3 -7.77 -17.29 2.88
N PHE A 4 -7.41 -16.79 1.71
CA PHE A 4 -8.37 -16.39 0.68
C PHE A 4 -8.23 -17.32 -0.52
N ASP A 5 -9.34 -17.96 -0.91
CA ASP A 5 -9.37 -18.92 -2.01
C ASP A 5 -9.70 -18.29 -3.37
N SER A 6 -10.22 -17.07 -3.34
CA SER A 6 -10.65 -16.39 -4.57
C SER A 6 -10.56 -14.87 -4.38
N ILE A 7 -10.60 -14.16 -5.53
CA ILE A 7 -10.66 -12.70 -5.52
C ILE A 7 -12.08 -12.28 -5.14
N PRO A 8 -12.24 -11.38 -4.15
CA PRO A 8 -13.56 -10.88 -3.76
C PRO A 8 -14.28 -10.19 -4.92
N ASP A 9 -15.56 -10.49 -5.09
CA ASP A 9 -16.40 -9.85 -6.11
C ASP A 9 -16.85 -8.45 -5.69
N LYS A 10 -16.98 -8.23 -4.39
CA LYS A 10 -17.43 -6.97 -3.82
C LYS A 10 -16.36 -6.39 -2.94
N CYS A 11 -16.35 -5.05 -2.83
CA CYS A 11 -15.43 -4.39 -1.91
C CYS A 11 -15.69 -4.90 -0.49
N PRO A 12 -14.67 -5.46 0.17
CA PRO A 12 -14.85 -6.01 1.51
C PRO A 12 -15.10 -4.92 2.55
N GLU A 13 -15.79 -5.28 3.61
CA GLU A 13 -15.90 -4.41 4.78
C GLU A 13 -14.58 -4.48 5.56
N THR A 14 -13.99 -3.32 5.83
CA THR A 14 -12.70 -3.24 6.48
C THR A 14 -12.74 -2.23 7.63
N PRO A 15 -13.41 -2.57 8.75
CA PRO A 15 -13.60 -1.60 9.83
C PRO A 15 -12.31 -1.09 10.46
N LEU A 16 -11.29 -1.93 10.63
CA LEU A 16 -10.00 -1.48 11.14
C LEU A 16 -9.22 -0.68 10.09
N LEU A 17 -9.22 -1.16 8.86
CA LEU A 17 -8.53 -0.47 7.77
C LEU A 17 -9.13 0.92 7.53
N ASP A 18 -10.44 1.06 7.64
CA ASP A 18 -11.12 2.34 7.45
C ASP A 18 -10.72 3.40 8.48
N ARG A 19 -10.17 2.98 9.63
CA ARG A 19 -9.70 3.90 10.67
C ARG A 19 -8.30 4.43 10.39
N VAL A 20 -7.60 3.90 9.40
CA VAL A 20 -6.19 4.21 9.15
C VAL A 20 -6.05 4.98 7.84
N ASN A 21 -5.77 6.28 7.95
CA ASN A 21 -5.49 7.16 6.81
C ASN A 21 -4.04 7.65 6.80
N SER A 22 -3.27 7.28 7.81
CA SER A 22 -1.86 7.62 7.93
C SER A 22 -1.17 6.61 8.84
N PRO A 23 0.17 6.53 8.81
CA PRO A 23 0.89 5.66 9.74
C PRO A 23 0.61 6.01 11.21
N SER A 24 0.34 7.27 11.54
CA SER A 24 0.02 7.64 12.92
C SER A 24 -1.29 7.02 13.38
N ASP A 25 -2.26 6.88 12.48
CA ASP A 25 -3.51 6.19 12.81
C ASP A 25 -3.27 4.71 13.06
N LEU A 26 -2.40 4.10 12.27
CA LEU A 26 -2.04 2.69 12.46
C LEU A 26 -1.46 2.46 13.85
N LYS A 27 -0.63 3.38 14.32
CA LYS A 27 -0.01 3.28 15.65
C LYS A 27 -1.01 3.37 16.79
N GLN A 28 -2.24 3.82 16.54
CA GLN A 28 -3.30 3.86 17.54
C GLN A 28 -3.97 2.50 17.72
N LEU A 29 -3.78 1.57 16.81
CA LEU A 29 -4.31 0.22 16.97
C LEU A 29 -3.51 -0.53 18.03
N LYS A 30 -4.19 -1.44 18.74
CA LYS A 30 -3.53 -2.32 19.70
C LYS A 30 -2.82 -3.44 18.95
N GLU A 31 -1.76 -3.97 19.55
CA GLU A 31 -1.01 -5.06 18.91
C GLU A 31 -1.91 -6.27 18.60
N ASN A 32 -2.90 -6.57 19.45
CA ASN A 32 -3.80 -7.68 19.21
C ASN A 32 -4.79 -7.45 18.08
N GLN A 33 -4.83 -6.24 17.52
CA GLN A 33 -5.66 -5.90 16.36
C GLN A 33 -4.88 -5.97 15.04
N LEU A 34 -3.56 -6.08 15.10
CA LEU A 34 -2.73 -6.00 13.90
C LEU A 34 -2.91 -7.18 12.95
N GLU A 35 -3.15 -8.37 13.49
CA GLU A 35 -3.40 -9.54 12.64
C GLU A 35 -4.68 -9.37 11.83
N GLU A 36 -5.75 -8.93 12.48
CA GLU A 36 -7.02 -8.68 11.81
C GLU A 36 -6.87 -7.51 10.81
N PHE A 37 -6.12 -6.48 11.18
CA PHE A 37 -5.82 -5.38 10.27
C PHE A 37 -5.12 -5.88 9.00
N CYS A 38 -4.13 -6.75 9.16
CA CYS A 38 -3.42 -7.34 8.01
C CYS A 38 -4.36 -8.16 7.13
N ASP A 39 -5.29 -8.90 7.73
CA ASP A 39 -6.26 -9.67 6.96
C ASP A 39 -7.19 -8.76 6.17
N GLU A 40 -7.65 -7.67 6.77
CA GLU A 40 -8.47 -6.68 6.07
C GLU A 40 -7.71 -6.02 4.93
N LEU A 41 -6.46 -5.64 5.18
CA LEU A 41 -5.60 -5.03 4.17
C LEU A 41 -5.38 -5.97 2.99
N ARG A 42 -5.12 -7.24 3.28
CA ARG A 42 -4.92 -8.25 2.24
C ARG A 42 -6.18 -8.47 1.41
N GLU A 43 -7.34 -8.54 2.06
CA GLU A 43 -8.61 -8.73 1.36
C GLU A 43 -8.92 -7.52 0.45
N PHE A 44 -8.72 -6.32 0.98
CA PHE A 44 -8.90 -5.10 0.19
C PHE A 44 -7.95 -5.05 -1.00
N LEU A 45 -6.70 -5.45 -0.79
CA LEU A 45 -5.69 -5.49 -1.84
C LEU A 45 -6.08 -6.48 -2.93
N LEU A 46 -6.54 -7.68 -2.55
CA LEU A 46 -7.03 -8.68 -3.51
C LEU A 46 -8.17 -8.12 -4.36
N PHE A 47 -9.12 -7.46 -3.71
CA PHE A 47 -10.24 -6.86 -4.43
C PHE A 47 -9.75 -5.79 -5.42
N THR A 48 -8.94 -4.86 -4.93
CA THR A 48 -8.51 -3.70 -5.72
C THR A 48 -7.62 -4.11 -6.90
N VAL A 49 -6.62 -4.95 -6.64
CA VAL A 49 -5.70 -5.40 -7.69
C VAL A 49 -6.43 -6.29 -8.70
N GLY A 50 -7.40 -7.05 -8.23
CA GLY A 50 -8.27 -7.84 -9.11
C GLY A 50 -9.07 -6.98 -10.08
N GLN A 51 -9.42 -5.75 -9.69
CA GLN A 51 -10.13 -4.80 -10.55
C GLN A 51 -9.20 -4.07 -11.52
N THR A 52 -7.95 -3.81 -11.11
CA THR A 52 -7.04 -2.95 -11.86
C THR A 52 -5.97 -3.71 -12.63
N GLY A 53 -5.82 -5.01 -12.40
CA GLY A 53 -4.87 -5.83 -13.13
C GLY A 53 -3.42 -5.67 -12.73
N GLY A 54 -3.13 -5.43 -11.46
CA GLY A 54 -1.76 -5.30 -10.97
C GLY A 54 -1.10 -6.62 -10.60
N HIS A 55 0.02 -6.55 -9.90
CA HIS A 55 0.80 -7.70 -9.44
C HIS A 55 0.42 -8.08 -8.02
N PHE A 56 -0.23 -9.23 -7.85
CA PHE A 56 -0.66 -9.70 -6.53
C PHE A 56 0.50 -10.15 -5.64
N GLY A 57 1.38 -10.98 -6.17
CA GLY A 57 2.34 -11.73 -5.37
C GLY A 57 3.22 -10.86 -4.48
N ALA A 58 3.82 -9.82 -5.07
CA ALA A 58 4.73 -8.95 -4.31
C ALA A 58 3.99 -8.19 -3.20
N GLY A 59 2.81 -7.61 -3.52
CA GLY A 59 2.03 -6.87 -2.54
C GLY A 59 1.51 -7.75 -1.41
N LEU A 60 0.98 -8.92 -1.73
CA LEU A 60 0.45 -9.83 -0.73
C LEU A 60 1.54 -10.38 0.18
N GLY A 61 2.74 -10.59 -0.36
CA GLY A 61 3.86 -11.14 0.40
C GLY A 61 4.46 -10.18 1.39
N VAL A 62 4.17 -8.88 1.30
CA VAL A 62 4.76 -7.87 2.18
C VAL A 62 3.74 -7.14 3.05
N VAL A 63 2.52 -7.66 3.16
CA VAL A 63 1.48 -7.03 3.99
C VAL A 63 1.94 -6.90 5.43
N GLU A 64 2.32 -8.01 6.08
CA GLU A 64 2.76 -8.00 7.47
C GLU A 64 4.02 -7.15 7.67
N LEU A 65 4.97 -7.25 6.75
CA LEU A 65 6.19 -6.45 6.82
C LEU A 65 5.87 -4.96 6.74
N THR A 66 5.02 -4.56 5.81
CA THR A 66 4.64 -3.16 5.63
C THR A 66 3.95 -2.61 6.87
N VAL A 67 3.03 -3.39 7.43
CA VAL A 67 2.32 -3.01 8.66
C VAL A 67 3.32 -2.86 9.82
N ALA A 68 4.23 -3.82 9.98
CA ALA A 68 5.23 -3.77 11.03
C ALA A 68 6.14 -2.54 10.90
N LEU A 69 6.60 -2.24 9.70
CA LEU A 69 7.45 -1.08 9.45
C LEU A 69 6.75 0.22 9.83
N HIS A 70 5.50 0.38 9.42
CA HIS A 70 4.74 1.60 9.74
C HIS A 70 4.28 1.65 11.19
N TYR A 71 4.18 0.52 11.85
CA TYR A 71 3.81 0.48 13.26
C TYR A 71 4.99 0.86 14.17
N VAL A 72 6.20 0.45 13.78
CA VAL A 72 7.41 0.64 14.59
C VAL A 72 8.14 1.94 14.27
N PHE A 73 8.27 2.27 12.99
CA PHE A 73 9.04 3.45 12.57
C PHE A 73 8.13 4.64 12.27
N ASP A 74 8.71 5.84 12.26
CA ASP A 74 7.97 7.09 12.03
C ASP A 74 8.20 7.62 10.62
N SER A 75 7.52 7.04 9.63
CA SER A 75 7.53 7.57 8.28
C SER A 75 6.68 8.85 8.23
N PRO A 76 7.08 9.91 7.53
CA PRO A 76 8.21 9.99 6.60
C PRO A 76 9.53 10.43 7.24
N LYS A 77 9.56 10.67 8.55
CA LYS A 77 10.79 11.03 9.25
C LYS A 77 11.82 9.91 9.10
N ASP A 78 11.41 8.68 9.38
CA ASP A 78 12.18 7.50 9.04
C ASP A 78 11.89 7.14 7.59
N LYS A 79 12.92 6.94 6.80
CA LYS A 79 12.77 6.70 5.37
C LYS A 79 12.61 5.21 5.07
N ILE A 80 11.52 4.86 4.40
CA ILE A 80 11.30 3.50 3.92
C ILE A 80 11.55 3.51 2.42
N VAL A 81 12.51 2.71 1.99
CA VAL A 81 12.91 2.59 0.58
C VAL A 81 12.47 1.23 0.07
N TRP A 82 11.73 1.24 -1.02
CA TRP A 82 11.20 0.02 -1.62
C TRP A 82 12.03 -0.37 -2.83
N ASP A 83 12.47 -1.63 -2.84
CA ASP A 83 13.30 -2.14 -3.93
C ASP A 83 12.48 -2.32 -5.22
N VAL A 84 11.27 -2.85 -5.07
CA VAL A 84 10.37 -3.08 -6.20
C VAL A 84 9.07 -2.32 -5.99
N GLY A 85 8.64 -1.60 -7.03
CA GLY A 85 7.44 -0.77 -6.96
C GLY A 85 6.18 -1.55 -6.60
N HIS A 86 6.05 -2.76 -7.09
CA HIS A 86 4.86 -3.59 -6.86
C HIS A 86 4.66 -3.97 -5.39
N GLN A 87 5.69 -3.85 -4.56
CA GLN A 87 5.61 -4.11 -3.13
C GLN A 87 4.95 -2.98 -2.36
N THR A 88 4.67 -1.85 -3.01
CA THR A 88 4.25 -0.63 -2.33
C THR A 88 2.73 -0.49 -2.20
N TYR A 89 1.95 -1.42 -2.70
CA TYR A 89 0.49 -1.30 -2.63
C TYR A 89 -0.02 -1.22 -1.18
N PRO A 90 0.41 -2.10 -0.26
CA PRO A 90 0.03 -1.94 1.15
C PRO A 90 0.48 -0.61 1.74
N HIS A 91 1.69 -0.16 1.39
CA HIS A 91 2.21 1.13 1.82
C HIS A 91 1.31 2.29 1.36
N LYS A 92 0.87 2.27 0.11
CA LYS A 92 -0.02 3.32 -0.42
C LYS A 92 -1.35 3.34 0.33
N ILE A 93 -1.90 2.19 0.63
CA ILE A 93 -3.16 2.08 1.38
C ILE A 93 -3.00 2.67 2.79
N ILE A 94 -1.96 2.28 3.51
CA ILE A 94 -1.71 2.75 4.88
C ILE A 94 -1.44 4.25 4.92
N THR A 95 -0.84 4.79 3.89
CA THR A 95 -0.45 6.20 3.82
C THR A 95 -1.52 7.12 3.21
N GLY A 96 -2.77 6.67 3.21
CA GLY A 96 -3.90 7.55 2.91
C GLY A 96 -4.45 7.47 1.51
N ARG A 97 -3.99 6.52 0.71
CA ARG A 97 -4.42 6.42 -0.70
C ARG A 97 -5.38 5.25 -0.95
N LYS A 98 -6.01 4.73 0.12
CA LYS A 98 -6.95 3.61 0.00
C LYS A 98 -8.05 3.89 -1.00
N SER A 99 -8.71 5.04 -0.89
CA SER A 99 -9.83 5.41 -1.76
C SER A 99 -9.41 5.62 -3.21
N LEU A 100 -8.11 5.82 -3.46
CA LEU A 100 -7.59 6.06 -4.81
C LEU A 100 -7.04 4.79 -5.46
N MET A 101 -7.06 3.67 -4.75
CA MET A 101 -6.48 2.42 -5.27
C MET A 101 -7.14 1.95 -6.57
N SER A 102 -8.42 2.24 -6.76
CA SER A 102 -9.12 1.90 -8.01
C SER A 102 -8.59 2.69 -9.21
N SER A 103 -7.88 3.80 -8.97
CA SER A 103 -7.26 4.59 -10.04
C SER A 103 -5.87 4.09 -10.42
N MET A 104 -5.39 3.04 -9.77
CA MET A 104 -4.07 2.47 -10.04
C MET A 104 -3.90 2.17 -11.53
N ARG A 105 -2.81 2.67 -12.11
CA ARG A 105 -2.47 2.48 -13.51
C ARG A 105 -3.41 3.15 -14.50
N GLN A 106 -4.35 3.97 -14.01
CA GLN A 106 -5.22 4.77 -14.86
C GLN A 106 -4.57 6.12 -15.13
N LYS A 107 -5.01 6.78 -16.21
CA LYS A 107 -4.52 8.12 -16.52
C LYS A 107 -4.85 9.05 -15.35
N ASP A 108 -3.86 9.82 -14.91
CA ASP A 108 -3.98 10.74 -13.77
C ASP A 108 -4.33 10.06 -12.45
N GLY A 109 -4.21 8.74 -12.40
CA GLY A 109 -4.44 7.96 -11.18
C GLY A 109 -3.14 7.64 -10.46
N LEU A 110 -3.23 6.72 -9.49
CA LEU A 110 -2.07 6.29 -8.73
C LEU A 110 -1.06 5.56 -9.61
N HIS A 111 0.21 5.82 -9.35
CA HIS A 111 1.30 5.09 -9.99
C HIS A 111 1.44 3.70 -9.34
N PRO A 112 1.81 2.68 -10.11
CA PRO A 112 2.07 1.34 -9.57
C PRO A 112 3.43 1.22 -8.88
N PHE A 113 4.03 2.35 -8.52
CA PHE A 113 5.35 2.44 -7.88
C PHE A 113 5.35 3.67 -6.96
N PRO A 114 6.32 3.79 -6.02
CA PRO A 114 6.41 4.97 -5.17
C PRO A 114 6.68 6.23 -6.00
N SER A 115 6.10 7.34 -5.56
CA SER A 115 6.27 8.62 -6.23
C SER A 115 6.20 9.75 -5.20
N ARG A 116 7.27 10.53 -5.10
CA ARG A 116 7.31 11.68 -4.18
C ARG A 116 6.28 12.74 -4.52
N GLU A 117 5.89 12.82 -5.78
CA GLU A 117 4.85 13.76 -6.21
C GLU A 117 3.49 13.34 -5.70
N GLU A 118 3.30 12.06 -5.43
CA GLU A 118 2.05 11.49 -4.98
C GLU A 118 1.87 11.62 -3.47
N SER A 119 2.95 11.46 -2.70
CA SER A 119 2.86 11.42 -1.24
C SER A 119 4.21 11.73 -0.58
N ILE A 120 4.15 12.44 0.56
CA ILE A 120 5.34 12.69 1.39
C ILE A 120 5.89 11.39 2.00
N PHE A 121 5.09 10.34 2.06
CA PHE A 121 5.51 9.05 2.60
C PHE A 121 6.33 8.24 1.61
N ASP A 122 6.36 8.64 0.35
CA ASP A 122 7.16 7.98 -0.68
C ASP A 122 8.55 8.62 -0.73
N THR A 123 9.56 7.86 -0.35
CA THR A 123 10.93 8.39 -0.19
C THR A 123 11.52 8.81 -1.52
N PHE A 124 11.33 8.01 -2.56
CA PHE A 124 11.71 8.39 -3.93
C PHE A 124 10.88 7.55 -4.90
N GLY A 125 10.93 7.95 -6.18
CA GLY A 125 10.17 7.24 -7.19
C GLY A 125 10.90 6.00 -7.68
N ALA A 126 10.29 4.81 -7.50
CA ALA A 126 10.77 3.59 -8.13
C ALA A 126 10.23 3.55 -9.56
N VAL A 127 10.71 4.49 -10.38
CA VAL A 127 10.23 4.69 -11.75
C VAL A 127 11.07 3.90 -12.73
N SER A 128 10.65 3.92 -14.00
CA SER A 128 11.45 3.32 -15.05
C SER A 128 12.78 4.07 -15.15
N TYR A 129 13.80 3.36 -15.58
CA TYR A 129 15.12 3.94 -15.76
C TYR A 129 15.10 5.19 -16.67
N THR A 130 14.32 5.13 -17.73
CA THR A 130 14.19 6.26 -18.66
C THR A 130 13.62 7.48 -17.98
N HIS A 131 12.63 7.28 -17.10
CA HIS A 131 12.01 8.37 -16.38
C HIS A 131 13.01 9.06 -15.43
N LEU A 132 13.81 8.27 -14.71
CA LEU A 132 14.85 8.82 -13.84
C LEU A 132 15.83 9.69 -14.61
N ARG A 133 16.24 9.25 -15.78
CA ARG A 133 17.15 10.02 -16.62
C ARG A 133 16.54 11.35 -17.06
N ALA A 134 15.27 11.37 -17.36
CA ALA A 134 14.58 12.60 -17.73
C ALA A 134 14.60 13.62 -16.60
N HIS A 135 14.49 13.14 -15.35
CA HIS A 135 14.52 14.02 -14.19
C HIS A 135 15.92 14.55 -13.85
N GLU A 136 16.94 13.85 -14.25
CA GLU A 136 18.32 14.27 -14.00
C GLU A 136 18.75 15.45 -14.85
N THR A 137 18.06 15.64 -15.93
CA THR A 137 18.38 16.75 -16.84
C THR A 137 17.50 17.96 -16.53
#